data_6f6cf764a8bd1fde8b4966209cfda3af
#
_entry.id   6f6cf764a8bd1fde8b4966209cfda3af
#
_cell.length_a   1.000
_cell.length_b   1.000
_cell.length_c   1.000
_cell.angle_alpha   90.00
_cell.angle_beta   90.00
_cell.angle_gamma   90.00
#
_symmetry.space_group_name_H-M   'P 1'
#
loop_
_entity.id
_entity.type
_entity.pdbx_description
1 polymer ?
#
loop_
_entity_poly.entity_id
_entity_poly.type
_entity_poly.pdbx_seq_one_letter_code
_entity_poly.pdbx_strand_id
1 'polypeptide(L)'
;MSSLSTKSNIATNEVGWAALADLRKARRRHRLSDIHWSDAIYRVYVFTICVGGFVWWVIATLGSRPLDAPGLMSFMRWAPVAAGGVLATMVWGGLRSGLRGGPIAMEHAELVHVLGSPLPRQRILRYPALQQFRRGIFIGVGVGAVAGRFTSPFVPGGGVRWALVGALFGGMSGALWMAAALVASGRRLRSLPTQSAAFVLSLLTLANIWRPSFPAPLTVLGRGSLVALPASKVTSAYMISPGLALLITVVIVGVLCSLAIVSCGGVNVERAQQRAALVGQLRFAVTTQDLRAVVLVRRQLNSEVHRLHPWVRIPSGKGVERAVLVRSARSLARWPARRFVRLLLIAMVAGVAAQAGWQGALPLFLLPGLASFLAGLDVVEPLSQDADHLTLLASYPRHRGRLANRLIIIPALLLITVGLIGAAVGWLCAPVFGGALRTNELGAALGIGLVWALSGTLAAALSVALGPPPFMMMIQTPELGFARLASLPGLAVASVGLPMFLARRTLNQGNAPGPMLLKSLAVALFVSYAALNVLTSAGVREPK
;
A
#
# COMPACT_ATOMS: atom_id res chain seq x y z
N MET A 1 12.19 -39.85 -43.02
CA MET A 1 12.94 -38.66 -42.54
C MET A 1 12.33 -37.96 -41.33
N SER A 2 11.06 -38.11 -40.98
CA SER A 2 10.39 -37.43 -39.85
C SER A 2 10.81 -37.95 -38.44
N SER A 3 11.14 -39.22 -38.30
CA SER A 3 11.48 -39.86 -37.01
C SER A 3 12.86 -39.48 -36.46
N LEU A 4 13.82 -39.17 -37.31
CA LEU A 4 15.16 -38.71 -36.94
C LEU A 4 15.16 -37.27 -36.41
N SER A 5 14.36 -36.38 -37.03
CA SER A 5 14.18 -35.00 -36.57
C SER A 5 13.52 -34.92 -35.20
N THR A 6 12.59 -35.81 -34.90
CA THR A 6 11.89 -35.82 -33.60
C THR A 6 12.81 -36.33 -32.47
N LYS A 7 13.65 -37.34 -32.72
CA LYS A 7 14.63 -37.84 -31.73
C LYS A 7 15.72 -36.80 -31.44
N SER A 8 16.23 -36.09 -32.46
CA SER A 8 17.22 -35.02 -32.30
C SER A 8 16.67 -33.87 -31.46
N ASN A 9 15.42 -33.44 -31.70
CA ASN A 9 14.78 -32.40 -30.92
C ASN A 9 14.50 -32.79 -29.44
N ILE A 10 14.24 -34.07 -29.18
CA ILE A 10 14.03 -34.56 -27.82
C ILE A 10 15.36 -34.54 -27.04
N ALA A 11 16.46 -35.05 -27.64
CA ALA A 11 17.78 -35.06 -27.02
C ALA A 11 18.30 -33.64 -26.73
N THR A 12 18.16 -32.69 -27.66
CA THR A 12 18.54 -31.29 -27.45
C THR A 12 17.72 -30.62 -26.36
N ASN A 13 16.44 -30.97 -26.23
CA ASN A 13 15.59 -30.47 -25.16
C ASN A 13 16.01 -31.03 -23.77
N GLU A 14 16.37 -32.29 -23.66
CA GLU A 14 16.83 -32.89 -22.38
C GLU A 14 18.13 -32.24 -21.91
N VAL A 15 19.12 -32.07 -22.79
CA VAL A 15 20.37 -31.36 -22.46
C VAL A 15 20.10 -29.92 -22.00
N GLY A 16 19.17 -29.20 -22.69
CA GLY A 16 18.77 -27.85 -22.31
C GLY A 16 18.10 -27.77 -20.93
N TRP A 17 17.29 -28.79 -20.57
CA TRP A 17 16.66 -28.85 -19.24
C TRP A 17 17.68 -29.15 -18.13
N ALA A 18 18.65 -30.04 -18.38
CA ALA A 18 19.74 -30.34 -17.45
C ALA A 18 20.57 -29.08 -17.17
N ALA A 19 20.99 -28.37 -18.24
CA ALA A 19 21.74 -27.13 -18.14
C ALA A 19 20.98 -26.05 -17.36
N LEU A 20 19.67 -25.90 -17.57
CA LEU A 20 18.83 -24.96 -16.83
C LEU A 20 18.71 -25.33 -15.34
N ALA A 21 18.60 -26.62 -15.04
CA ALA A 21 18.55 -27.11 -13.66
C ALA A 21 19.88 -26.85 -12.93
N ASP A 22 20.99 -27.09 -13.58
CA ASP A 22 22.32 -26.85 -13.03
C ASP A 22 22.58 -25.35 -12.80
N LEU A 23 22.21 -24.51 -13.75
CA LEU A 23 22.28 -23.04 -13.59
C LEU A 23 21.45 -22.56 -12.38
N ARG A 24 20.24 -23.09 -12.21
CA ARG A 24 19.38 -22.75 -11.07
C ARG A 24 19.99 -23.25 -9.74
N LYS A 25 20.59 -24.44 -9.75
CA LYS A 25 21.27 -25.02 -8.59
C LYS A 25 22.53 -24.20 -8.22
N ALA A 26 23.34 -23.82 -9.20
CA ALA A 26 24.53 -22.99 -9.02
C ALA A 26 24.15 -21.60 -8.45
N ARG A 27 23.14 -20.95 -9.02
CA ARG A 27 22.62 -19.66 -8.50
C ARG A 27 22.09 -19.79 -7.07
N ARG A 28 21.37 -20.87 -6.76
CA ARG A 28 20.88 -21.10 -5.41
C ARG A 28 22.03 -21.27 -4.42
N ARG A 29 23.06 -22.05 -4.79
CA ARG A 29 24.27 -22.22 -3.96
C ARG A 29 24.97 -20.89 -3.72
N HIS A 30 25.20 -20.11 -4.78
CA HIS A 30 25.83 -18.79 -4.67
C HIS A 30 25.03 -17.84 -3.76
N ARG A 31 23.72 -17.76 -3.94
CA ARG A 31 22.88 -16.93 -3.06
C ARG A 31 22.89 -17.39 -1.60
N LEU A 32 23.02 -18.69 -1.35
CA LEU A 32 23.06 -19.22 0.01
C LEU A 32 24.46 -19.03 0.65
N SER A 33 25.54 -19.08 -0.14
CA SER A 33 26.90 -18.77 0.34
C SER A 33 27.08 -17.30 0.70
N ASP A 34 26.40 -16.41 -0.01
CA ASP A 34 26.47 -14.95 0.24
C ASP A 34 25.61 -14.50 1.43
N ILE A 35 24.76 -15.39 1.98
CA ILE A 35 23.92 -15.06 3.12
C ILE A 35 24.70 -15.37 4.41
N HIS A 36 25.09 -14.33 5.12
CA HIS A 36 25.47 -14.47 6.51
C HIS A 36 24.24 -14.85 7.33
N TRP A 37 24.16 -16.10 7.75
CA TRP A 37 23.00 -16.63 8.48
C TRP A 37 22.72 -15.88 9.78
N SER A 38 23.75 -15.40 10.45
CA SER A 38 23.61 -14.51 11.61
C SER A 38 22.80 -13.26 11.30
N ASP A 39 23.11 -12.58 10.19
CA ASP A 39 22.39 -11.40 9.74
C ASP A 39 20.94 -11.69 9.35
N ALA A 40 20.72 -12.84 8.68
CA ALA A 40 19.38 -13.26 8.30
C ALA A 40 18.52 -13.55 9.55
N ILE A 41 19.07 -14.30 10.51
CA ILE A 41 18.39 -14.61 11.79
C ILE A 41 18.14 -13.32 12.58
N TYR A 42 19.14 -12.44 12.68
CA TYR A 42 19.00 -11.17 13.37
C TYR A 42 17.89 -10.29 12.75
N ARG A 43 17.84 -10.18 11.42
CA ARG A 43 16.77 -9.42 10.73
C ARG A 43 15.39 -10.02 10.98
N VAL A 44 15.26 -11.35 10.93
CA VAL A 44 13.98 -12.02 11.24
C VAL A 44 13.60 -11.80 12.69
N TYR A 45 14.55 -11.89 13.63
CA TYR A 45 14.34 -11.63 15.05
C TYR A 45 13.86 -10.19 15.30
N VAL A 46 14.59 -9.19 14.79
CA VAL A 46 14.21 -7.77 14.92
C VAL A 46 12.83 -7.51 14.30
N PHE A 47 12.58 -8.03 13.09
CA PHE A 47 11.27 -7.89 12.44
C PHE A 47 10.15 -8.53 13.27
N THR A 48 10.37 -9.72 13.81
CA THR A 48 9.38 -10.43 14.63
C THR A 48 9.09 -9.69 15.93
N ILE A 49 10.12 -9.15 16.61
CA ILE A 49 9.94 -8.34 17.82
C ILE A 49 9.21 -7.04 17.50
N CYS A 50 9.63 -6.31 16.46
CA CYS A 50 9.01 -5.03 16.11
C CYS A 50 7.54 -5.22 15.69
N VAL A 51 7.27 -6.15 14.78
CA VAL A 51 5.91 -6.39 14.29
C VAL A 51 5.06 -7.11 15.33
N GLY A 52 5.60 -8.16 15.95
CA GLY A 52 4.91 -8.92 16.99
C GLY A 52 4.63 -8.07 18.22
N GLY A 53 5.62 -7.32 18.70
CA GLY A 53 5.49 -6.38 19.81
C GLY A 53 4.49 -5.27 19.50
N PHE A 54 4.51 -4.71 18.30
CA PHE A 54 3.52 -3.71 17.87
C PHE A 54 2.10 -4.31 17.86
N VAL A 55 1.92 -5.48 17.26
CA VAL A 55 0.62 -6.18 17.23
C VAL A 55 0.13 -6.49 18.63
N TRP A 56 1.02 -7.02 19.48
CA TRP A 56 0.70 -7.30 20.89
C TRP A 56 0.32 -6.04 21.66
N TRP A 57 1.10 -4.97 21.50
CA TRP A 57 0.81 -3.68 22.12
C TRP A 57 -0.55 -3.11 21.70
N VAL A 58 -0.87 -3.16 20.39
CA VAL A 58 -2.19 -2.72 19.89
C VAL A 58 -3.31 -3.53 20.52
N ILE A 59 -3.17 -4.85 20.59
CA ILE A 59 -4.20 -5.73 21.18
C ILE A 59 -4.34 -5.49 22.68
N ALA A 60 -3.24 -5.32 23.39
CA ALA A 60 -3.25 -5.03 24.82
C ALA A 60 -3.96 -3.70 25.13
N THR A 61 -3.77 -2.69 24.29
CA THR A 61 -4.42 -1.38 24.47
C THR A 61 -5.89 -1.36 24.06
N LEU A 62 -6.30 -2.21 23.09
CA LEU A 62 -7.71 -2.36 22.73
C LEU A 62 -8.53 -2.98 23.87
N GLY A 63 -7.89 -3.81 24.72
CA GLY A 63 -8.55 -4.56 25.77
C GLY A 63 -9.59 -5.55 25.22
N SER A 64 -10.25 -6.28 26.11
CA SER A 64 -11.40 -7.13 25.75
C SER A 64 -12.67 -6.27 25.81
N ARG A 65 -13.24 -5.99 24.65
CA ARG A 65 -14.52 -5.29 24.53
C ARG A 65 -15.47 -6.16 23.69
N PRO A 66 -16.02 -7.24 24.26
CA PRO A 66 -16.90 -8.12 23.52
C PRO A 66 -18.12 -7.33 23.02
N LEU A 67 -18.48 -7.59 21.76
CA LEU A 67 -19.66 -7.02 21.16
C LEU A 67 -20.91 -7.57 21.85
N ASP A 68 -21.88 -6.69 22.11
CA ASP A 68 -23.20 -7.05 22.57
C ASP A 68 -23.92 -7.91 21.52
N ALA A 69 -25.03 -8.55 21.91
CA ALA A 69 -25.80 -9.40 20.99
C ALA A 69 -26.18 -8.70 19.67
N PRO A 70 -26.69 -7.43 19.66
CA PRO A 70 -26.97 -6.71 18.41
C PRO A 70 -25.69 -6.38 17.62
N GLY A 71 -24.57 -6.08 18.29
CA GLY A 71 -23.28 -5.86 17.67
C GLY A 71 -22.73 -7.12 17.00
N LEU A 72 -22.87 -8.26 17.64
CA LEU A 72 -22.47 -9.55 17.09
C LEU A 72 -23.30 -9.92 15.85
N MET A 73 -24.62 -9.68 15.88
CA MET A 73 -25.49 -9.89 14.70
C MET A 73 -25.09 -8.97 13.54
N SER A 74 -24.78 -7.71 13.84
CA SER A 74 -24.28 -6.76 12.85
C SER A 74 -22.93 -7.24 12.26
N PHE A 75 -22.01 -7.70 13.10
CA PHE A 75 -20.75 -8.28 12.65
C PHE A 75 -20.97 -9.50 11.74
N MET A 76 -21.82 -10.44 12.13
CA MET A 76 -22.14 -11.62 11.31
C MET A 76 -22.73 -11.25 9.95
N ARG A 77 -23.52 -10.17 9.88
CA ARG A 77 -24.08 -9.64 8.64
C ARG A 77 -23.01 -9.00 7.74
N TRP A 78 -22.13 -8.19 8.31
CA TRP A 78 -21.19 -7.35 7.54
C TRP A 78 -19.83 -8.00 7.26
N ALA A 79 -19.34 -8.91 8.12
CA ALA A 79 -18.06 -9.56 7.94
C ALA A 79 -17.95 -10.34 6.61
N PRO A 80 -18.97 -11.11 6.16
CA PRO A 80 -18.93 -11.75 4.84
C PRO A 80 -18.87 -10.76 3.68
N VAL A 81 -19.55 -9.61 3.80
CA VAL A 81 -19.54 -8.55 2.77
C VAL A 81 -18.15 -7.91 2.71
N ALA A 82 -17.57 -7.59 3.87
CA ALA A 82 -16.22 -7.04 3.96
C ALA A 82 -15.16 -8.01 3.40
N ALA A 83 -15.26 -9.29 3.77
CA ALA A 83 -14.37 -10.34 3.24
C ALA A 83 -14.54 -10.51 1.72
N GLY A 84 -15.78 -10.50 1.21
CA GLY A 84 -16.08 -10.51 -0.22
C GLY A 84 -15.50 -9.28 -0.93
N GLY A 85 -15.56 -8.11 -0.31
CA GLY A 85 -14.92 -6.88 -0.78
C GLY A 85 -13.40 -6.99 -0.89
N VAL A 86 -12.75 -7.61 0.10
CA VAL A 86 -11.30 -7.91 0.04
C VAL A 86 -11.00 -8.83 -1.14
N LEU A 87 -11.76 -9.92 -1.34
CA LEU A 87 -11.58 -10.81 -2.48
C LEU A 87 -11.78 -10.08 -3.81
N ALA A 88 -12.79 -9.21 -3.92
CA ALA A 88 -13.02 -8.39 -5.11
C ALA A 88 -11.84 -7.46 -5.42
N THR A 89 -11.30 -6.78 -4.41
CA THR A 89 -10.12 -5.91 -4.57
C THR A 89 -8.88 -6.71 -4.97
N MET A 90 -8.70 -7.93 -4.45
CA MET A 90 -7.60 -8.81 -4.83
C MET A 90 -7.72 -9.29 -6.28
N VAL A 91 -8.92 -9.69 -6.72
CA VAL A 91 -9.16 -10.05 -8.13
C VAL A 91 -8.90 -8.84 -9.04
N TRP A 92 -9.48 -7.70 -8.72
CA TRP A 92 -9.33 -6.49 -9.53
C TRP A 92 -7.87 -6.01 -9.61
N GLY A 93 -7.19 -5.97 -8.46
CA GLY A 93 -5.77 -5.60 -8.38
C GLY A 93 -4.87 -6.58 -9.14
N GLY A 94 -5.14 -7.88 -9.02
CA GLY A 94 -4.46 -8.95 -9.76
C GLY A 94 -4.63 -8.80 -11.26
N LEU A 95 -5.85 -8.71 -11.75
CA LEU A 95 -6.16 -8.50 -13.17
C LEU A 95 -5.47 -7.26 -13.71
N ARG A 96 -5.53 -6.13 -12.98
CA ARG A 96 -4.85 -4.91 -13.35
C ARG A 96 -3.32 -5.06 -13.39
N SER A 97 -2.73 -5.79 -12.45
CA SER A 97 -1.30 -6.10 -12.44
C SER A 97 -0.91 -6.96 -13.63
N GLY A 98 -1.72 -7.96 -13.97
CA GLY A 98 -1.51 -8.84 -15.11
C GLY A 98 -1.54 -8.11 -16.46
N LEU A 99 -2.49 -7.20 -16.64
CA LEU A 99 -2.60 -6.36 -17.86
C LEU A 99 -1.39 -5.45 -18.09
N ARG A 100 -0.60 -5.17 -17.04
CA ARG A 100 0.60 -4.32 -17.06
C ARG A 100 1.92 -5.08 -17.17
N GLY A 101 1.89 -6.33 -17.56
CA GLY A 101 3.10 -7.16 -17.74
C GLY A 101 3.23 -8.32 -16.76
N GLY A 102 2.23 -8.53 -15.91
CA GLY A 102 2.13 -9.70 -15.02
C GLY A 102 2.96 -9.60 -13.74
N PRO A 103 2.76 -10.56 -12.83
CA PRO A 103 3.46 -10.61 -11.55
C PRO A 103 4.85 -11.24 -11.63
N ILE A 104 5.24 -11.83 -12.78
CA ILE A 104 6.49 -12.57 -12.90
C ILE A 104 7.64 -11.58 -12.92
N ALA A 105 8.44 -11.55 -11.85
CA ALA A 105 9.68 -10.81 -11.76
C ALA A 105 10.84 -11.77 -12.03
N MET A 106 11.47 -11.63 -13.20
CA MET A 106 12.70 -12.34 -13.58
C MET A 106 13.84 -11.33 -13.70
N GLU A 107 15.06 -11.75 -13.52
CA GLU A 107 16.24 -10.93 -13.77
C GLU A 107 16.40 -10.70 -15.27
N HIS A 108 16.91 -9.52 -15.67
CA HIS A 108 17.07 -9.16 -17.07
C HIS A 108 17.89 -10.22 -17.85
N ALA A 109 18.97 -10.69 -17.28
CA ALA A 109 19.80 -11.75 -17.88
C ALA A 109 19.04 -13.07 -18.09
N GLU A 110 18.17 -13.45 -17.14
CA GLU A 110 17.36 -14.65 -17.23
C GLU A 110 16.28 -14.53 -18.34
N LEU A 111 15.72 -13.32 -18.49
CA LEU A 111 14.75 -13.02 -19.56
C LEU A 111 15.40 -13.09 -20.95
N VAL A 112 16.61 -12.56 -21.11
CA VAL A 112 17.29 -12.56 -22.43
C VAL A 112 17.80 -13.95 -22.78
N HIS A 113 18.51 -14.62 -21.88
CA HIS A 113 19.20 -15.88 -22.22
C HIS A 113 18.30 -17.12 -22.09
N VAL A 114 17.44 -17.18 -21.07
CA VAL A 114 16.61 -18.38 -20.83
C VAL A 114 15.33 -18.37 -21.65
N LEU A 115 14.65 -17.23 -21.78
CA LEU A 115 13.45 -17.14 -22.62
C LEU A 115 13.77 -17.08 -24.14
N GLY A 116 15.00 -16.73 -24.51
CA GLY A 116 15.51 -16.84 -25.89
C GLY A 116 15.89 -18.27 -26.29
N SER A 117 15.98 -19.21 -25.33
CA SER A 117 16.29 -20.61 -25.64
C SER A 117 15.11 -21.31 -26.32
N PRO A 118 15.36 -22.40 -27.11
CA PRO A 118 14.33 -23.14 -27.83
C PRO A 118 13.42 -23.99 -26.92
N LEU A 119 13.52 -23.82 -25.60
CA LEU A 119 12.71 -24.56 -24.64
C LEU A 119 11.27 -24.04 -24.53
N PRO A 120 10.27 -24.90 -24.22
CA PRO A 120 8.88 -24.49 -24.10
C PRO A 120 8.69 -23.49 -22.97
N ARG A 121 8.31 -22.26 -23.32
CA ARG A 121 8.15 -21.10 -22.42
C ARG A 121 7.28 -21.38 -21.19
N GLN A 122 6.25 -22.19 -21.33
CA GLN A 122 5.36 -22.56 -20.24
C GLN A 122 6.11 -23.28 -19.10
N ARG A 123 7.00 -24.20 -19.42
CA ARG A 123 7.79 -24.94 -18.41
C ARG A 123 8.83 -24.03 -17.75
N ILE A 124 9.47 -23.13 -18.52
CA ILE A 124 10.43 -22.16 -17.98
C ILE A 124 9.75 -21.24 -16.96
N LEU A 125 8.58 -20.72 -17.29
CA LEU A 125 7.85 -19.73 -16.48
C LEU A 125 7.12 -20.34 -15.26
N ARG A 126 6.90 -21.64 -15.21
CA ARG A 126 6.26 -22.31 -14.05
C ARG A 126 7.00 -22.07 -12.75
N TYR A 127 8.32 -22.19 -12.77
CA TYR A 127 9.12 -22.04 -11.55
C TYR A 127 9.06 -20.63 -10.95
N PRO A 128 9.33 -19.54 -11.71
CA PRO A 128 9.16 -18.19 -11.20
C PRO A 128 7.70 -17.85 -10.84
N ALA A 129 6.72 -18.43 -11.56
CA ALA A 129 5.31 -18.27 -11.20
C ALA A 129 4.99 -18.87 -9.82
N LEU A 130 5.45 -20.11 -9.56
CA LEU A 130 5.28 -20.75 -8.25
C LEU A 130 5.99 -20.00 -7.12
N GLN A 131 7.17 -19.43 -7.38
CA GLN A 131 7.85 -18.58 -6.39
C GLN A 131 7.00 -17.34 -6.04
N GLN A 132 6.37 -16.71 -7.04
CA GLN A 132 5.51 -15.56 -6.80
C GLN A 132 4.22 -15.96 -6.06
N PHE A 133 3.62 -17.11 -6.38
CA PHE A 133 2.51 -17.64 -5.60
C PHE A 133 2.88 -17.82 -4.14
N ARG A 134 4.00 -18.51 -3.87
CA ARG A 134 4.48 -18.70 -2.50
C ARG A 134 4.68 -17.40 -1.75
N ARG A 135 5.26 -16.38 -2.40
CA ARG A 135 5.43 -15.04 -1.80
C ARG A 135 4.08 -14.36 -1.53
N GLY A 136 3.16 -14.40 -2.49
CA GLY A 136 1.82 -13.82 -2.34
C GLY A 136 1.03 -14.50 -1.22
N ILE A 137 1.07 -15.81 -1.14
CA ILE A 137 0.43 -16.59 -0.07
C ILE A 137 1.06 -16.23 1.28
N PHE A 138 2.40 -16.22 1.38
CA PHE A 138 3.11 -15.95 2.64
C PHE A 138 2.78 -14.54 3.18
N ILE A 139 2.81 -13.52 2.31
CA ILE A 139 2.43 -12.15 2.69
C ILE A 139 0.96 -12.11 3.11
N GLY A 140 0.08 -12.76 2.34
CA GLY A 140 -1.34 -12.84 2.65
C GLY A 140 -1.60 -13.52 3.99
N VAL A 141 -0.93 -14.63 4.28
CA VAL A 141 -1.00 -15.35 5.56
C VAL A 141 -0.61 -14.43 6.72
N GLY A 142 0.52 -13.71 6.61
CA GLY A 142 0.98 -12.81 7.67
C GLY A 142 0.00 -11.66 7.93
N VAL A 143 -0.42 -10.96 6.88
CA VAL A 143 -1.39 -9.86 6.99
C VAL A 143 -2.74 -10.36 7.51
N GLY A 144 -3.21 -11.51 7.01
CA GLY A 144 -4.46 -12.11 7.44
C GLY A 144 -4.44 -12.58 8.89
N ALA A 145 -3.32 -13.18 9.36
CA ALA A 145 -3.16 -13.59 10.75
C ALA A 145 -3.25 -12.38 11.71
N VAL A 146 -2.56 -11.30 11.36
CA VAL A 146 -2.61 -10.04 12.12
C VAL A 146 -4.04 -9.47 12.14
N ALA A 147 -4.71 -9.39 10.99
CA ALA A 147 -6.09 -8.90 10.90
C ALA A 147 -7.06 -9.78 11.72
N GLY A 148 -6.93 -11.10 11.64
CA GLY A 148 -7.71 -12.04 12.44
C GLY A 148 -7.45 -11.86 13.95
N ARG A 149 -6.20 -11.66 14.34
CA ARG A 149 -5.86 -11.42 15.75
C ARG A 149 -6.46 -10.12 16.28
N PHE A 150 -6.55 -9.07 15.45
CA PHE A 150 -7.24 -7.83 15.82
C PHE A 150 -8.75 -7.97 15.99
N THR A 151 -9.37 -8.98 15.41
CA THR A 151 -10.81 -9.23 15.57
C THR A 151 -11.15 -9.87 16.93
N SER A 152 -10.20 -10.60 17.51
CA SER A 152 -10.41 -11.42 18.71
C SER A 152 -10.82 -10.70 20.00
N PRO A 153 -10.46 -9.42 20.26
CA PRO A 153 -10.93 -8.69 21.43
C PRO A 153 -12.42 -8.36 21.38
N PHE A 154 -13.00 -8.31 20.19
CA PHE A 154 -14.37 -7.87 19.96
C PHE A 154 -15.34 -9.03 19.76
N VAL A 155 -14.87 -10.15 19.20
CA VAL A 155 -15.72 -11.24 18.74
C VAL A 155 -15.34 -12.54 19.45
N PRO A 156 -16.30 -13.33 19.96
CA PRO A 156 -16.02 -14.61 20.60
C PRO A 156 -15.36 -15.59 19.64
N GLY A 157 -14.55 -16.53 20.15
CA GLY A 157 -13.87 -17.56 19.32
C GLY A 157 -12.39 -17.76 19.62
N GLY A 158 -11.80 -16.89 20.45
CA GLY A 158 -10.41 -16.99 20.87
C GLY A 158 -9.39 -16.47 19.84
N GLY A 159 -8.29 -15.89 20.35
CA GLY A 159 -7.30 -15.17 19.52
C GLY A 159 -6.58 -16.05 18.50
N VAL A 160 -6.26 -17.29 18.87
CA VAL A 160 -5.56 -18.23 17.97
C VAL A 160 -6.47 -18.66 16.82
N ARG A 161 -7.74 -18.94 17.10
CA ARG A 161 -8.70 -19.37 16.08
C ARG A 161 -8.95 -18.27 15.05
N TRP A 162 -9.11 -17.01 15.50
CA TRP A 162 -9.24 -15.87 14.62
C TRP A 162 -7.97 -15.62 13.81
N ALA A 163 -6.78 -15.76 14.41
CA ALA A 163 -5.51 -15.64 13.70
C ALA A 163 -5.35 -16.72 12.61
N LEU A 164 -5.70 -17.97 12.89
CA LEU A 164 -5.63 -19.07 11.92
C LEU A 164 -6.61 -18.90 10.76
N VAL A 165 -7.86 -18.55 11.04
CA VAL A 165 -8.86 -18.29 9.99
C VAL A 165 -8.47 -17.06 9.17
N GLY A 166 -7.99 -16.00 9.82
CA GLY A 166 -7.44 -14.83 9.14
C GLY A 166 -6.24 -15.16 8.26
N ALA A 167 -5.31 -15.97 8.76
CA ALA A 167 -4.15 -16.46 8.00
C ALA A 167 -4.56 -17.24 6.74
N LEU A 168 -5.50 -18.17 6.90
CA LEU A 168 -6.03 -18.97 5.79
C LEU A 168 -6.71 -18.09 4.74
N PHE A 169 -7.58 -17.18 5.18
CA PHE A 169 -8.30 -16.27 4.29
C PHE A 169 -7.35 -15.29 3.58
N GLY A 170 -6.37 -14.75 4.31
CA GLY A 170 -5.33 -13.89 3.74
C GLY A 170 -4.45 -14.62 2.73
N GLY A 171 -4.06 -15.86 3.03
CA GLY A 171 -3.31 -16.73 2.10
C GLY A 171 -4.08 -16.99 0.80
N MET A 172 -5.38 -17.31 0.91
CA MET A 172 -6.27 -17.47 -0.26
C MET A 172 -6.40 -16.17 -1.06
N SER A 173 -6.53 -15.03 -0.39
CA SER A 173 -6.61 -13.71 -1.03
C SER A 173 -5.34 -13.39 -1.81
N GLY A 174 -4.15 -13.68 -1.24
CA GLY A 174 -2.85 -13.53 -1.91
C GLY A 174 -2.68 -14.46 -3.10
N ALA A 175 -3.11 -15.72 -2.98
CA ALA A 175 -3.13 -16.69 -4.06
C ALA A 175 -4.06 -16.22 -5.20
N LEU A 176 -5.25 -15.73 -4.88
CA LEU A 176 -6.23 -15.23 -5.82
C LEU A 176 -5.72 -14.02 -6.61
N TRP A 177 -5.03 -13.08 -5.94
CA TRP A 177 -4.37 -11.98 -6.63
C TRP A 177 -3.36 -12.49 -7.66
N MET A 178 -2.47 -13.40 -7.26
CA MET A 178 -1.46 -13.96 -8.17
C MET A 178 -2.08 -14.74 -9.31
N ALA A 179 -3.14 -15.52 -9.04
CA ALA A 179 -3.87 -16.25 -10.06
C ALA A 179 -4.51 -15.30 -11.08
N ALA A 180 -5.22 -14.28 -10.62
CA ALA A 180 -5.84 -13.28 -11.49
C ALA A 180 -4.80 -12.55 -12.36
N ALA A 181 -3.65 -12.19 -11.78
CA ALA A 181 -2.57 -11.52 -12.49
C ALA A 181 -1.94 -12.42 -13.57
N LEU A 182 -1.70 -13.68 -13.27
CA LEU A 182 -1.13 -14.64 -14.24
C LEU A 182 -2.11 -14.98 -15.36
N VAL A 183 -3.40 -15.18 -15.06
CA VAL A 183 -4.43 -15.41 -16.08
C VAL A 183 -4.54 -14.21 -17.00
N ALA A 184 -4.57 -13.00 -16.48
CA ALA A 184 -4.67 -11.78 -17.29
C ALA A 184 -3.46 -11.58 -18.19
N SER A 185 -2.24 -11.85 -17.71
CA SER A 185 -1.01 -11.73 -18.48
C SER A 185 -0.82 -12.88 -19.49
N GLY A 186 -1.14 -14.12 -19.08
CA GLY A 186 -0.93 -15.32 -19.88
C GLY A 186 -1.93 -15.46 -21.02
N ARG A 187 -3.20 -15.14 -20.78
CA ARG A 187 -4.25 -15.16 -21.82
C ARG A 187 -4.34 -13.87 -22.63
N ARG A 188 -3.47 -12.89 -22.36
CA ARG A 188 -3.45 -11.58 -23.05
C ARG A 188 -4.84 -10.93 -23.11
N LEU A 189 -5.54 -10.97 -21.96
CA LEU A 189 -6.90 -10.44 -21.90
C LEU A 189 -6.95 -8.98 -22.33
N ARG A 190 -8.03 -8.59 -23.00
CA ARG A 190 -8.27 -7.19 -23.36
C ARG A 190 -8.58 -6.38 -22.09
N SER A 191 -8.03 -5.16 -22.00
CA SER A 191 -8.13 -4.34 -20.80
C SER A 191 -9.56 -3.92 -20.43
N LEU A 192 -10.36 -3.52 -21.45
CA LEU A 192 -11.72 -3.02 -21.21
C LEU A 192 -12.67 -4.09 -20.66
N PRO A 193 -12.89 -5.25 -21.34
CA PRO A 193 -13.83 -6.24 -20.84
C PRO A 193 -13.40 -6.86 -19.52
N THR A 194 -12.09 -6.98 -19.28
CA THR A 194 -11.58 -7.55 -18.04
C THR A 194 -11.81 -6.61 -16.85
N GLN A 195 -11.60 -5.30 -17.04
CA GLN A 195 -11.83 -4.31 -15.99
C GLN A 195 -13.32 -4.11 -15.72
N SER A 196 -14.18 -4.12 -16.75
CA SER A 196 -15.63 -4.04 -16.57
C SER A 196 -16.19 -5.26 -15.83
N ALA A 197 -15.73 -6.46 -16.16
CA ALA A 197 -16.15 -7.67 -15.43
C ALA A 197 -15.74 -7.63 -13.95
N ALA A 198 -14.51 -7.20 -13.64
CA ALA A 198 -14.06 -7.03 -12.26
C ALA A 198 -14.83 -5.93 -11.53
N PHE A 199 -15.17 -4.85 -12.22
CA PHE A 199 -16.00 -3.77 -11.68
C PHE A 199 -17.42 -4.25 -11.36
N VAL A 200 -18.05 -4.98 -12.28
CA VAL A 200 -19.39 -5.58 -12.06
C VAL A 200 -19.36 -6.54 -10.86
N LEU A 201 -18.33 -7.39 -10.75
CA LEU A 201 -18.17 -8.29 -9.63
C LEU A 201 -18.06 -7.54 -8.28
N SER A 202 -17.32 -6.42 -8.27
CA SER A 202 -17.20 -5.54 -7.10
C SER A 202 -18.54 -4.87 -6.77
N LEU A 203 -19.28 -4.45 -7.79
CA LEU A 203 -20.58 -3.80 -7.65
C LEU A 203 -21.64 -4.76 -7.13
N LEU A 204 -21.63 -6.02 -7.57
CA LEU A 204 -22.46 -7.09 -7.04
C LEU A 204 -22.16 -7.37 -5.55
N THR A 205 -20.89 -7.30 -5.16
CA THR A 205 -20.50 -7.45 -3.75
C THR A 205 -21.02 -6.29 -2.90
N LEU A 206 -20.95 -5.05 -3.43
CA LEU A 206 -21.49 -3.87 -2.79
C LEU A 206 -23.02 -3.86 -2.75
N ALA A 207 -23.70 -4.45 -3.74
CA ALA A 207 -25.17 -4.57 -3.75
C ALA A 207 -25.71 -5.33 -2.53
N ASN A 208 -24.91 -6.23 -1.94
CA ASN A 208 -25.26 -6.90 -0.68
C ASN A 208 -25.36 -5.95 0.53
N ILE A 209 -24.82 -4.74 0.45
CA ILE A 209 -25.01 -3.70 1.46
C ILE A 209 -26.47 -3.28 1.50
N TRP A 210 -27.09 -3.15 0.32
CA TRP A 210 -28.48 -2.69 0.16
C TRP A 210 -29.49 -3.83 0.22
N ARG A 211 -29.13 -5.02 -0.29
CA ARG A 211 -29.97 -6.21 -0.28
C ARG A 211 -29.24 -7.43 0.27
N PRO A 212 -29.26 -7.66 1.59
CA PRO A 212 -28.54 -8.78 2.23
C PRO A 212 -29.01 -10.17 1.79
N SER A 213 -30.24 -10.28 1.27
CA SER A 213 -30.81 -11.53 0.75
C SER A 213 -30.24 -11.94 -0.61
N PHE A 214 -29.56 -11.04 -1.34
CA PHE A 214 -28.96 -11.36 -2.63
C PHE A 214 -27.65 -12.16 -2.45
N PRO A 215 -27.54 -13.39 -2.98
CA PRO A 215 -26.35 -14.22 -2.82
C PRO A 215 -25.25 -13.78 -3.79
N ALA A 216 -24.61 -12.64 -3.54
CA ALA A 216 -23.46 -12.24 -4.34
C ALA A 216 -22.32 -13.27 -4.20
N PRO A 217 -21.67 -13.70 -5.30
CA PRO A 217 -20.74 -14.82 -5.28
C PRO A 217 -19.56 -14.59 -4.33
N LEU A 218 -18.97 -13.41 -4.31
CA LEU A 218 -17.84 -13.12 -3.42
C LEU A 218 -18.26 -12.98 -1.95
N THR A 219 -19.48 -12.55 -1.67
CA THR A 219 -20.00 -12.52 -0.30
C THR A 219 -20.27 -13.94 0.23
N VAL A 220 -20.75 -14.84 -0.63
CA VAL A 220 -20.88 -16.25 -0.27
C VAL A 220 -19.52 -16.84 0.10
N LEU A 221 -18.50 -16.57 -0.71
CA LEU A 221 -17.12 -16.98 -0.39
C LEU A 221 -16.62 -16.33 0.90
N GLY A 222 -16.94 -15.05 1.12
CA GLY A 222 -16.58 -14.31 2.32
C GLY A 222 -17.17 -14.88 3.62
N ARG A 223 -18.27 -15.65 3.57
CA ARG A 223 -18.84 -16.33 4.75
C ARG A 223 -17.87 -17.30 5.41
N GLY A 224 -16.90 -17.82 4.68
CA GLY A 224 -15.82 -18.63 5.24
C GLY A 224 -15.05 -17.96 6.38
N SER A 225 -15.03 -16.62 6.46
CA SER A 225 -14.41 -15.89 7.56
C SER A 225 -15.12 -16.11 8.92
N LEU A 226 -16.40 -16.50 8.89
CA LEU A 226 -17.18 -16.74 10.11
C LEU A 226 -16.90 -18.11 10.76
N VAL A 227 -16.10 -18.98 10.15
CA VAL A 227 -15.68 -20.28 10.75
C VAL A 227 -14.97 -20.11 12.08
N ALA A 228 -14.38 -18.92 12.33
CA ALA A 228 -13.77 -18.62 13.62
C ALA A 228 -14.80 -18.53 14.79
N LEU A 229 -16.07 -18.30 14.49
CA LEU A 229 -17.11 -18.26 15.51
C LEU A 229 -17.46 -19.67 16.03
N PRO A 230 -17.80 -19.79 17.34
CA PRO A 230 -18.36 -21.03 17.87
C PRO A 230 -19.67 -21.40 17.14
N ALA A 231 -19.88 -22.69 16.86
CA ALA A 231 -21.06 -23.16 16.14
C ALA A 231 -22.38 -22.74 16.82
N SER A 232 -22.40 -22.67 18.16
CA SER A 232 -23.56 -22.21 18.96
C SER A 232 -23.96 -20.75 18.72
N LYS A 233 -23.06 -19.94 18.15
CA LYS A 233 -23.31 -18.51 17.85
C LYS A 233 -23.68 -18.29 16.38
N VAL A 234 -23.42 -19.27 15.50
CA VAL A 234 -23.76 -19.18 14.08
C VAL A 234 -25.21 -19.63 13.93
N THR A 235 -26.11 -18.68 13.77
CA THR A 235 -27.52 -18.95 13.53
C THR A 235 -27.72 -19.60 12.17
N SER A 236 -28.68 -20.53 12.08
CA SER A 236 -29.10 -21.25 10.86
C SER A 236 -29.70 -20.35 9.75
N ALA A 237 -29.63 -19.04 9.92
CA ALA A 237 -30.18 -18.05 8.99
C ALA A 237 -29.50 -18.01 7.59
N TYR A 238 -28.43 -18.77 7.40
CA TYR A 238 -27.72 -18.79 6.13
C TYR A 238 -27.89 -20.14 5.43
N MET A 239 -28.29 -20.13 4.16
CA MET A 239 -28.40 -21.33 3.31
C MET A 239 -27.12 -22.16 3.20
N ILE A 240 -25.95 -21.55 3.42
CA ILE A 240 -24.64 -22.18 3.30
C ILE A 240 -23.88 -22.00 4.62
N SER A 241 -23.47 -23.12 5.22
CA SER A 241 -22.64 -23.08 6.43
C SER A 241 -21.28 -22.41 6.20
N PRO A 242 -20.69 -21.71 7.19
CA PRO A 242 -19.37 -21.07 7.03
C PRO A 242 -18.25 -22.06 6.65
N GLY A 243 -18.32 -23.31 7.13
CA GLY A 243 -17.34 -24.35 6.78
C GLY A 243 -17.42 -24.76 5.32
N LEU A 244 -18.65 -24.95 4.79
CA LEU A 244 -18.86 -25.23 3.38
C LEU A 244 -18.42 -24.05 2.50
N ALA A 245 -18.72 -22.82 2.90
CA ALA A 245 -18.27 -21.62 2.21
C ALA A 245 -16.73 -21.53 2.14
N LEU A 246 -16.04 -21.88 3.23
CA LEU A 246 -14.58 -21.94 3.26
C LEU A 246 -14.04 -23.01 2.30
N LEU A 247 -14.61 -24.21 2.30
CA LEU A 247 -14.22 -25.29 1.41
C LEU A 247 -14.43 -24.91 -0.06
N ILE A 248 -15.58 -24.34 -0.42
CA ILE A 248 -15.85 -23.81 -1.75
C ILE A 248 -14.79 -22.77 -2.15
N THR A 249 -14.44 -21.86 -1.23
CA THR A 249 -13.42 -20.84 -1.49
C THR A 249 -12.06 -21.48 -1.78
N VAL A 250 -11.63 -22.47 -0.99
CA VAL A 250 -10.36 -23.20 -1.21
C VAL A 250 -10.36 -23.87 -2.57
N VAL A 251 -11.45 -24.56 -2.94
CA VAL A 251 -11.56 -25.25 -4.23
C VAL A 251 -11.50 -24.26 -5.40
N ILE A 252 -12.27 -23.17 -5.35
CA ILE A 252 -12.28 -22.14 -6.40
C ILE A 252 -10.89 -21.51 -6.56
N VAL A 253 -10.24 -21.14 -5.46
CA VAL A 253 -8.89 -20.58 -5.48
C VAL A 253 -7.89 -21.59 -6.03
N GLY A 254 -7.99 -22.88 -5.64
CA GLY A 254 -7.15 -23.96 -6.18
C GLY A 254 -7.29 -24.15 -7.68
N VAL A 255 -8.52 -24.16 -8.19
CA VAL A 255 -8.80 -24.23 -9.64
C VAL A 255 -8.24 -23.01 -10.37
N LEU A 256 -8.46 -21.80 -9.86
CA LEU A 256 -7.93 -20.58 -10.47
C LEU A 256 -6.39 -20.54 -10.45
N CYS A 257 -5.75 -21.03 -9.39
CA CYS A 257 -4.29 -21.17 -9.33
C CYS A 257 -3.76 -22.15 -10.37
N SER A 258 -4.44 -23.29 -10.55
CA SER A 258 -4.08 -24.30 -11.55
C SER A 258 -4.20 -23.74 -12.97
N LEU A 259 -5.32 -23.07 -13.28
CA LEU A 259 -5.54 -22.38 -14.56
C LEU A 259 -4.48 -21.29 -14.81
N ALA A 260 -4.09 -20.56 -13.78
CA ALA A 260 -3.08 -19.52 -13.87
C ALA A 260 -1.69 -20.09 -14.22
N ILE A 261 -1.31 -21.21 -13.59
CA ILE A 261 -0.04 -21.89 -13.89
C ILE A 261 -0.03 -22.45 -15.31
N VAL A 262 -1.16 -22.98 -15.80
CA VAL A 262 -1.26 -23.46 -17.18
C VAL A 262 -1.16 -22.30 -18.18
N SER A 263 -1.73 -21.14 -17.87
CA SER A 263 -1.74 -19.97 -18.76
C SER A 263 -0.44 -19.17 -18.75
N CYS A 264 0.54 -19.44 -17.88
CA CYS A 264 1.74 -18.59 -17.75
C CYS A 264 2.62 -18.55 -19.02
N GLY A 265 2.51 -19.52 -19.95
CA GLY A 265 3.29 -19.56 -21.19
C GLY A 265 3.01 -18.40 -22.17
N GLY A 266 1.83 -17.77 -22.09
CA GLY A 266 1.44 -16.69 -22.99
C GLY A 266 1.90 -15.28 -22.60
N VAL A 267 2.70 -15.13 -21.54
CA VAL A 267 3.19 -13.83 -21.05
C VAL A 267 4.01 -13.11 -22.13
N ASN A 268 3.75 -11.81 -22.32
CA ASN A 268 4.49 -10.96 -23.25
C ASN A 268 5.88 -10.66 -22.70
N VAL A 269 6.92 -11.12 -23.43
CA VAL A 269 8.33 -11.03 -23.01
C VAL A 269 8.79 -9.57 -22.92
N GLU A 270 8.42 -8.72 -23.88
CA GLU A 270 8.83 -7.30 -23.90
C GLU A 270 8.33 -6.55 -22.68
N ARG A 271 7.03 -6.73 -22.33
CA ARG A 271 6.45 -6.13 -21.11
C ARG A 271 7.09 -6.67 -19.85
N ALA A 272 7.45 -7.97 -19.84
CA ALA A 272 8.15 -8.58 -18.72
C ALA A 272 9.57 -8.02 -18.57
N GLN A 273 10.28 -7.76 -19.67
CA GLN A 273 11.61 -7.13 -19.67
C GLN A 273 11.57 -5.70 -19.15
N GLN A 274 10.65 -4.86 -19.67
CA GLN A 274 10.48 -3.48 -19.20
C GLN A 274 10.18 -3.45 -17.69
N ARG A 275 9.31 -4.33 -17.23
CA ARG A 275 8.97 -4.44 -15.82
C ARG A 275 10.15 -4.95 -14.98
N ALA A 276 10.93 -5.91 -15.47
CA ALA A 276 12.11 -6.43 -14.77
C ALA A 276 13.17 -5.34 -14.56
N ALA A 277 13.40 -4.51 -15.59
CA ALA A 277 14.31 -3.36 -15.50
C ALA A 277 13.84 -2.38 -14.41
N LEU A 278 12.55 -2.00 -14.41
CA LEU A 278 11.97 -1.11 -13.40
C LEU A 278 12.00 -1.71 -11.98
N VAL A 279 11.75 -3.02 -11.84
CA VAL A 279 11.85 -3.71 -10.54
C VAL A 279 13.29 -3.75 -10.06
N GLY A 280 14.27 -3.91 -10.97
CA GLY A 280 15.69 -3.80 -10.65
C GLY A 280 16.05 -2.41 -10.12
N GLN A 281 15.60 -1.35 -10.79
CA GLN A 281 15.76 0.03 -10.34
C GLN A 281 15.07 0.29 -8.99
N LEU A 282 13.86 -0.26 -8.79
CA LEU A 282 13.15 -0.14 -7.52
C LEU A 282 13.93 -0.80 -6.36
N ARG A 283 14.48 -2.00 -6.59
CA ARG A 283 15.31 -2.67 -5.58
C ARG A 283 16.55 -1.84 -5.26
N PHE A 284 17.23 -1.31 -6.27
CA PHE A 284 18.37 -0.43 -6.06
C PHE A 284 17.97 0.82 -5.26
N ALA A 285 16.88 1.50 -5.63
CA ALA A 285 16.38 2.67 -4.91
C ALA A 285 15.99 2.35 -3.45
N VAL A 286 15.45 1.17 -3.18
CA VAL A 286 15.17 0.72 -1.81
C VAL A 286 16.46 0.43 -1.04
N THR A 287 17.47 -0.20 -1.65
CA THR A 287 18.75 -0.46 -1.00
C THR A 287 19.54 0.81 -0.74
N THR A 288 19.46 1.81 -1.62
CA THR A 288 20.03 3.14 -1.44
C THR A 288 19.17 4.05 -0.57
N GLN A 289 18.05 3.55 -0.05
CA GLN A 289 17.10 4.31 0.79
C GLN A 289 16.61 5.62 0.15
N ASP A 290 16.63 5.70 -1.17
CA ASP A 290 16.12 6.84 -1.91
C ASP A 290 14.60 6.75 -2.09
N LEU A 291 13.85 7.28 -1.11
CA LEU A 291 12.38 7.29 -1.13
C LEU A 291 11.80 7.98 -2.37
N ARG A 292 12.52 8.96 -2.91
CA ARG A 292 12.12 9.71 -4.08
C ARG A 292 12.21 8.86 -5.35
N ALA A 293 13.35 8.18 -5.56
CA ALA A 293 13.51 7.22 -6.64
C ALA A 293 12.48 6.08 -6.54
N VAL A 294 12.20 5.59 -5.32
CA VAL A 294 11.14 4.59 -5.07
C VAL A 294 9.78 5.08 -5.56
N VAL A 295 9.37 6.31 -5.23
CA VAL A 295 8.09 6.88 -5.67
C VAL A 295 8.05 7.05 -7.19
N LEU A 296 9.14 7.52 -7.79
CA LEU A 296 9.25 7.75 -9.24
C LEU A 296 9.15 6.42 -10.02
N VAL A 297 9.94 5.42 -9.64
CA VAL A 297 9.91 4.08 -10.28
C VAL A 297 8.56 3.41 -10.06
N ARG A 298 7.94 3.56 -8.87
CA ARG A 298 6.59 3.07 -8.60
C ARG A 298 5.56 3.70 -9.54
N ARG A 299 5.68 4.99 -9.86
CA ARG A 299 4.80 5.68 -10.83
C ARG A 299 4.99 5.11 -12.23
N GLN A 300 6.24 4.87 -12.65
CA GLN A 300 6.54 4.23 -13.93
C GLN A 300 5.98 2.81 -14.00
N LEU A 301 6.16 2.00 -12.96
CA LEU A 301 5.56 0.65 -12.85
C LEU A 301 4.04 0.67 -12.92
N ASN A 302 3.40 1.71 -12.39
CA ASN A 302 1.95 1.89 -12.46
C ASN A 302 1.49 2.47 -13.80
N SER A 303 2.39 2.78 -14.74
CA SER A 303 2.09 3.45 -16.01
C SER A 303 1.22 4.70 -15.79
N GLU A 304 1.64 5.54 -14.84
CA GLU A 304 0.91 6.76 -14.50
C GLU A 304 1.25 7.85 -15.52
N VAL A 305 0.52 7.84 -16.62
CA VAL A 305 0.63 8.88 -17.66
C VAL A 305 -0.21 10.08 -17.25
N HIS A 306 0.38 11.27 -17.36
CA HIS A 306 -0.36 12.53 -17.19
C HIS A 306 -1.40 12.69 -18.30
N ARG A 307 -2.51 13.33 -17.97
CA ARG A 307 -3.55 13.62 -18.96
C ARG A 307 -3.04 14.65 -19.96
N LEU A 308 -3.35 14.44 -21.22
CA LEU A 308 -3.05 15.41 -22.28
C LEU A 308 -3.83 16.72 -22.04
N HIS A 309 -5.10 16.59 -21.62
CA HIS A 309 -5.97 17.72 -21.30
C HIS A 309 -6.15 17.86 -19.79
N PRO A 310 -5.93 19.03 -19.19
CA PRO A 310 -6.15 19.28 -17.78
C PRO A 310 -7.64 19.25 -17.43
N TRP A 311 -7.99 18.91 -16.18
CA TRP A 311 -9.36 18.95 -15.68
C TRP A 311 -9.95 20.37 -15.69
N VAL A 312 -9.10 21.36 -15.38
CA VAL A 312 -9.45 22.78 -15.33
C VAL A 312 -8.39 23.55 -16.12
N ARG A 313 -8.85 24.46 -16.99
CA ARG A 313 -7.96 25.37 -17.72
C ARG A 313 -7.58 26.51 -16.80
N ILE A 314 -6.34 26.57 -16.38
CA ILE A 314 -5.79 27.61 -15.51
C ILE A 314 -5.07 28.64 -16.39
N PRO A 315 -5.49 29.91 -16.38
CA PRO A 315 -4.86 30.95 -17.20
C PRO A 315 -3.40 31.18 -16.77
N SER A 316 -2.58 31.70 -17.68
CA SER A 316 -1.20 32.07 -17.38
C SER A 316 -1.16 33.26 -16.42
N GLY A 317 -0.27 33.18 -15.42
CA GLY A 317 -0.07 34.28 -14.48
C GLY A 317 0.99 35.26 -14.99
N LYS A 318 0.79 36.56 -14.75
CA LYS A 318 1.84 37.57 -14.94
C LYS A 318 2.74 37.62 -13.70
N GLY A 319 4.05 37.66 -13.90
CA GLY A 319 5.07 37.65 -12.84
C GLY A 319 5.55 36.24 -12.45
N VAL A 320 6.84 36.14 -12.05
CA VAL A 320 7.54 34.87 -11.80
C VAL A 320 6.87 34.04 -10.70
N GLU A 321 6.49 34.66 -9.60
CA GLU A 321 5.88 33.94 -8.47
C GLU A 321 4.53 33.34 -8.82
N ARG A 322 3.70 34.10 -9.57
CA ARG A 322 2.39 33.61 -10.03
C ARG A 322 2.56 32.53 -11.10
N ALA A 323 3.53 32.66 -11.96
CA ALA A 323 3.84 31.64 -12.97
C ALA A 323 4.22 30.30 -12.33
N VAL A 324 4.99 30.31 -11.24
CA VAL A 324 5.36 29.11 -10.48
C VAL A 324 4.15 28.46 -9.82
N LEU A 325 3.27 29.25 -9.19
CA LEU A 325 2.01 28.73 -8.62
C LEU A 325 1.11 28.12 -9.70
N VAL A 326 0.93 28.81 -10.83
CA VAL A 326 0.12 28.32 -11.96
C VAL A 326 0.72 27.04 -12.54
N ARG A 327 2.05 26.93 -12.62
CA ARG A 327 2.73 25.72 -13.07
C ARG A 327 2.45 24.54 -12.14
N SER A 328 2.55 24.75 -10.82
CA SER A 328 2.20 23.73 -9.82
C SER A 328 0.73 23.30 -9.95
N ALA A 329 -0.18 24.25 -10.05
CA ALA A 329 -1.60 23.97 -10.23
C ALA A 329 -1.92 23.22 -11.54
N ARG A 330 -1.30 23.60 -12.66
CA ARG A 330 -1.44 22.90 -13.94
C ARG A 330 -0.89 21.49 -13.90
N SER A 331 0.21 21.25 -13.19
CA SER A 331 0.76 19.90 -12.99
C SER A 331 -0.26 19.00 -12.30
N LEU A 332 -0.87 19.46 -11.21
CA LEU A 332 -1.91 18.73 -10.49
C LEU A 332 -3.20 18.56 -11.33
N ALA A 333 -3.60 19.60 -12.09
CA ALA A 333 -4.77 19.52 -12.97
C ALA A 333 -4.63 18.48 -14.10
N ARG A 334 -3.42 18.03 -14.42
CA ARG A 334 -3.16 16.95 -15.40
C ARG A 334 -3.07 15.57 -14.76
N TRP A 335 -3.29 15.46 -13.46
CA TRP A 335 -3.26 14.16 -12.80
C TRP A 335 -4.41 13.26 -13.26
N PRO A 336 -4.17 11.94 -13.40
CA PRO A 336 -5.25 11.00 -13.63
C PRO A 336 -6.14 10.86 -12.39
N ALA A 337 -7.45 10.66 -12.56
CA ALA A 337 -8.43 10.53 -11.47
C ALA A 337 -8.00 9.53 -10.39
N ARG A 338 -7.32 8.44 -10.78
CA ARG A 338 -6.83 7.41 -9.87
C ARG A 338 -5.87 7.92 -8.79
N ARG A 339 -5.11 9.02 -9.05
CA ARG A 339 -4.24 9.63 -8.03
C ARG A 339 -5.06 10.33 -6.96
N PHE A 340 -6.08 11.08 -7.37
CA PHE A 340 -7.00 11.73 -6.44
C PHE A 340 -7.75 10.69 -5.60
N VAL A 341 -8.26 9.62 -6.21
CA VAL A 341 -8.92 8.52 -5.49
C VAL A 341 -7.96 7.86 -4.50
N ARG A 342 -6.70 7.63 -4.87
CA ARG A 342 -5.69 7.06 -3.95
C ARG A 342 -5.43 7.97 -2.76
N LEU A 343 -5.24 9.27 -2.99
CA LEU A 343 -5.03 10.25 -1.92
C LEU A 343 -6.24 10.30 -0.98
N LEU A 344 -7.45 10.32 -1.56
CA LEU A 344 -8.69 10.30 -0.80
C LEU A 344 -8.80 9.03 0.06
N LEU A 345 -8.50 7.86 -0.50
CA LEU A 345 -8.51 6.60 0.25
C LEU A 345 -7.48 6.60 1.38
N ILE A 346 -6.26 7.11 1.14
CA ILE A 346 -5.24 7.24 2.18
C ILE A 346 -5.74 8.14 3.31
N ALA A 347 -6.35 9.28 2.98
CA ALA A 347 -6.89 10.22 3.97
C ALA A 347 -8.09 9.63 4.74
N MET A 348 -8.99 8.92 4.05
CA MET A 348 -10.12 8.24 4.71
C MET A 348 -9.64 7.16 5.70
N VAL A 349 -8.68 6.33 5.29
CA VAL A 349 -8.07 5.32 6.18
C VAL A 349 -7.37 5.99 7.36
N ALA A 350 -6.66 7.10 7.12
CA ALA A 350 -6.03 7.88 8.18
C ALA A 350 -7.06 8.45 9.16
N GLY A 351 -8.18 9.01 8.65
CA GLY A 351 -9.26 9.54 9.48
C GLY A 351 -9.94 8.47 10.32
N VAL A 352 -10.24 7.31 9.72
CA VAL A 352 -10.81 6.17 10.45
C VAL A 352 -9.85 5.63 11.51
N ALA A 353 -8.54 5.53 11.20
CA ALA A 353 -7.53 5.11 12.16
C ALA A 353 -7.37 6.12 13.31
N ALA A 354 -7.43 7.42 12.98
CA ALA A 354 -7.44 8.50 13.96
C ALA A 354 -8.62 8.37 14.92
N GLN A 355 -9.82 8.14 14.40
CA GLN A 355 -11.03 7.96 15.21
C GLN A 355 -10.97 6.70 16.07
N ALA A 356 -10.49 5.59 15.51
CA ALA A 356 -10.30 4.35 16.30
C ALA A 356 -9.27 4.56 17.44
N GLY A 357 -8.18 5.28 17.17
CA GLY A 357 -7.21 5.71 18.20
C GLY A 357 -7.86 6.58 19.27
N TRP A 358 -8.71 7.51 18.87
CA TRP A 358 -9.47 8.37 19.77
C TRP A 358 -10.39 7.58 20.71
N GLN A 359 -11.02 6.52 20.18
CA GLN A 359 -11.91 5.66 20.96
C GLN A 359 -11.19 4.58 21.79
N GLY A 360 -9.86 4.47 21.74
CA GLY A 360 -9.12 3.58 22.62
C GLY A 360 -7.94 2.84 22.02
N ALA A 361 -7.89 2.73 20.72
CA ALA A 361 -6.81 2.04 20.02
C ALA A 361 -5.58 2.93 19.82
N LEU A 362 -4.94 3.36 20.93
CA LEU A 362 -3.82 4.31 20.95
C LEU A 362 -2.75 4.08 19.87
N PRO A 363 -2.29 2.84 19.60
CA PRO A 363 -1.26 2.61 18.59
C PRO A 363 -1.67 3.01 17.18
N LEU A 364 -2.98 3.09 16.91
CA LEU A 364 -3.47 3.53 15.60
C LEU A 364 -3.19 5.01 15.32
N PHE A 365 -2.79 5.80 16.32
CA PHE A 365 -2.34 7.18 16.10
C PHE A 365 -1.05 7.28 15.26
N LEU A 366 -0.29 6.20 15.13
CA LEU A 366 0.89 6.17 14.25
C LEU A 366 0.50 6.15 12.75
N LEU A 367 -0.63 5.53 12.41
CA LEU A 367 -1.06 5.37 11.01
C LEU A 367 -1.40 6.70 10.32
N PRO A 368 -2.14 7.65 10.93
CA PRO A 368 -2.39 8.95 10.32
C PRO A 368 -1.10 9.70 9.97
N GLY A 369 -0.11 9.70 10.86
CA GLY A 369 1.17 10.36 10.60
C GLY A 369 1.95 9.72 9.44
N LEU A 370 2.05 8.41 9.39
CA LEU A 370 2.68 7.70 8.28
C LEU A 370 1.91 7.93 6.96
N ALA A 371 0.58 7.87 7.01
CA ALA A 371 -0.27 8.13 5.86
C ALA A 371 -0.12 9.57 5.33
N SER A 372 0.04 10.57 6.22
CA SER A 372 0.28 11.96 5.86
C SER A 372 1.58 12.13 5.07
N PHE A 373 2.66 11.50 5.54
CA PHE A 373 3.95 11.53 4.86
C PHE A 373 3.87 10.89 3.46
N LEU A 374 3.24 9.71 3.35
CA LEU A 374 3.06 9.03 2.06
C LEU A 374 2.21 9.83 1.08
N ALA A 375 1.14 10.47 1.57
CA ALA A 375 0.31 11.37 0.77
C ALA A 375 1.09 12.62 0.34
N GLY A 376 1.91 13.18 1.23
CA GLY A 376 2.79 14.30 0.97
C GLY A 376 3.79 14.01 -0.15
N LEU A 377 4.46 12.85 -0.11
CA LEU A 377 5.39 12.43 -1.16
C LEU A 377 4.73 12.33 -2.55
N ASP A 378 3.46 11.93 -2.59
CA ASP A 378 2.72 11.89 -3.85
C ASP A 378 2.41 13.29 -4.39
N VAL A 379 2.11 14.25 -3.52
CA VAL A 379 1.62 15.58 -3.91
C VAL A 379 2.75 16.60 -4.16
N VAL A 380 3.88 16.46 -3.48
CA VAL A 380 5.06 17.35 -3.61
C VAL A 380 5.87 17.08 -4.92
N GLU A 381 5.28 16.36 -5.90
CA GLU A 381 5.91 16.07 -7.20
C GLU A 381 6.47 17.32 -7.92
N PRO A 382 5.77 18.48 -8.00
CA PRO A 382 6.30 19.65 -8.70
C PRO A 382 7.62 20.14 -8.10
N LEU A 383 7.77 20.11 -6.78
CA LEU A 383 9.01 20.45 -6.09
C LEU A 383 10.11 19.42 -6.38
N SER A 384 9.74 18.14 -6.43
CA SER A 384 10.71 17.07 -6.70
C SER A 384 11.30 17.18 -8.11
N GLN A 385 10.48 17.51 -9.11
CA GLN A 385 10.94 17.72 -10.48
C GLN A 385 11.92 18.89 -10.60
N ASP A 386 11.64 20.00 -9.91
CA ASP A 386 12.53 21.16 -9.92
C ASP A 386 13.85 20.89 -9.16
N ALA A 387 13.79 20.10 -8.07
CA ALA A 387 14.99 19.72 -7.34
C ALA A 387 15.91 18.76 -8.13
N ASP A 388 15.37 18.01 -9.12
CA ASP A 388 16.16 17.16 -10.02
C ASP A 388 16.93 17.98 -11.08
N HIS A 389 16.45 19.19 -11.39
CA HIS A 389 17.01 20.04 -12.43
C HIS A 389 17.60 21.33 -11.83
N LEU A 390 18.72 21.19 -11.12
CA LEU A 390 19.42 22.31 -10.47
C LEU A 390 19.80 23.44 -11.46
N THR A 391 20.08 23.10 -12.70
CA THR A 391 20.37 24.06 -13.78
C THR A 391 19.15 24.92 -14.13
N LEU A 392 17.94 24.35 -14.13
CA LEU A 392 16.70 25.09 -14.34
C LEU A 392 16.41 26.03 -13.18
N LEU A 393 16.64 25.59 -11.94
CA LEU A 393 16.50 26.45 -10.77
C LEU A 393 17.49 27.63 -10.75
N ALA A 394 18.70 27.42 -11.31
CA ALA A 394 19.70 28.47 -11.42
C ALA A 394 19.36 29.55 -12.46
N SER A 395 18.53 29.22 -13.47
CA SER A 395 18.09 30.16 -14.51
C SER A 395 17.00 31.13 -14.06
N TYR A 396 16.33 30.90 -12.91
CA TYR A 396 15.31 31.81 -12.41
C TYR A 396 15.93 33.05 -11.72
N PRO A 397 15.41 34.26 -11.99
CA PRO A 397 15.94 35.52 -11.43
C PRO A 397 15.56 35.75 -9.95
N ARG A 398 15.24 34.74 -9.20
CA ARG A 398 14.77 34.80 -7.80
C ARG A 398 15.45 33.75 -6.94
N HIS A 399 15.55 34.01 -5.63
CA HIS A 399 16.08 33.05 -4.66
C HIS A 399 15.32 31.71 -4.69
N ARG A 400 16.07 30.62 -4.83
CA ARG A 400 15.58 29.23 -4.93
C ARG A 400 14.59 28.86 -3.81
N GLY A 401 14.87 29.30 -2.57
CA GLY A 401 14.00 29.03 -1.43
C GLY A 401 12.62 29.66 -1.52
N ARG A 402 12.51 30.90 -2.05
CA ARG A 402 11.18 31.54 -2.26
C ARG A 402 10.36 30.80 -3.32
N LEU A 403 11.00 30.34 -4.37
CA LEU A 403 10.33 29.56 -5.41
C LEU A 403 9.87 28.20 -4.89
N ALA A 404 10.70 27.51 -4.10
CA ALA A 404 10.33 26.25 -3.45
C ALA A 404 9.10 26.40 -2.54
N ASN A 405 9.04 27.48 -1.73
CA ASN A 405 7.89 27.76 -0.88
C ASN A 405 6.60 27.98 -1.70
N ARG A 406 6.69 28.65 -2.85
CA ARG A 406 5.54 28.84 -3.75
C ARG A 406 5.06 27.53 -4.38
N LEU A 407 5.98 26.62 -4.69
CA LEU A 407 5.65 25.29 -5.24
C LEU A 407 4.89 24.41 -4.25
N ILE A 408 5.07 24.60 -2.94
CA ILE A 408 4.42 23.81 -1.89
C ILE A 408 2.97 24.25 -1.63
N ILE A 409 2.59 25.50 -1.92
CA ILE A 409 1.27 26.06 -1.58
C ILE A 409 0.12 25.24 -2.19
N ILE A 410 0.16 25.00 -3.50
CA ILE A 410 -0.92 24.26 -4.19
C ILE A 410 -1.00 22.79 -3.72
N PRO A 411 0.10 22.04 -3.60
CA PRO A 411 0.12 20.75 -2.94
C PRO A 411 -0.48 20.75 -1.53
N ALA A 412 -0.12 21.73 -0.70
CA ALA A 412 -0.66 21.86 0.65
C ALA A 412 -2.18 22.08 0.65
N LEU A 413 -2.68 22.97 -0.20
CA LEU A 413 -4.13 23.21 -0.34
C LEU A 413 -4.88 21.94 -0.76
N LEU A 414 -4.33 21.17 -1.69
CA LEU A 414 -4.91 19.89 -2.08
C LEU A 414 -4.93 18.90 -0.91
N LEU A 415 -3.84 18.78 -0.15
CA LEU A 415 -3.81 17.90 1.01
C LEU A 415 -4.71 18.37 2.14
N ILE A 416 -4.88 19.68 2.33
CA ILE A 416 -5.84 20.24 3.29
C ILE A 416 -7.25 19.78 2.94
N THR A 417 -7.69 19.96 1.69
CA THR A 417 -9.03 19.54 1.27
C THR A 417 -9.25 18.04 1.46
N VAL A 418 -8.29 17.23 1.06
CA VAL A 418 -8.35 15.76 1.19
C VAL A 418 -8.28 15.33 2.66
N GLY A 419 -7.46 15.98 3.48
CA GLY A 419 -7.32 15.72 4.91
C GLY A 419 -8.59 16.05 5.70
N LEU A 420 -9.25 17.17 5.37
CA LEU A 420 -10.55 17.55 5.96
C LEU A 420 -11.63 16.53 5.62
N ILE A 421 -11.68 16.04 4.37
CA ILE A 421 -12.61 14.98 3.97
C ILE A 421 -12.32 13.70 4.74
N GLY A 422 -11.05 13.29 4.85
CA GLY A 422 -10.64 12.12 5.63
C GLY A 422 -11.03 12.22 7.10
N ALA A 423 -10.82 13.39 7.71
CA ALA A 423 -11.20 13.66 9.10
C ALA A 423 -12.73 13.62 9.30
N ALA A 424 -13.51 14.20 8.38
CA ALA A 424 -14.96 14.14 8.40
C ALA A 424 -15.46 12.68 8.30
N VAL A 425 -14.88 11.87 7.42
CA VAL A 425 -15.21 10.44 7.31
C VAL A 425 -14.85 9.70 8.60
N GLY A 426 -13.69 9.98 9.20
CA GLY A 426 -13.31 9.43 10.49
C GLY A 426 -14.33 9.75 11.57
N TRP A 427 -14.76 11.01 11.66
CA TRP A 427 -15.80 11.44 12.61
C TRP A 427 -17.14 10.73 12.36
N LEU A 428 -17.57 10.60 11.10
CA LEU A 428 -18.78 9.86 10.74
C LEU A 428 -18.71 8.37 11.13
N CYS A 429 -17.51 7.79 11.22
CA CYS A 429 -17.30 6.43 11.69
C CYS A 429 -17.24 6.30 13.22
N ALA A 430 -17.40 7.38 14.00
CA ALA A 430 -17.36 7.32 15.46
C ALA A 430 -18.32 6.28 16.07
N PRO A 431 -19.59 6.13 15.61
CA PRO A 431 -20.50 5.14 16.16
C PRO A 431 -20.03 3.69 15.96
N VAL A 432 -19.26 3.41 14.91
CA VAL A 432 -18.69 2.07 14.65
C VAL A 432 -17.72 1.64 15.76
N PHE A 433 -17.06 2.62 16.40
CA PHE A 433 -16.10 2.40 17.48
C PHE A 433 -16.69 2.66 18.88
N GLY A 434 -18.02 2.79 18.99
CA GLY A 434 -18.72 3.02 20.24
C GLY A 434 -18.73 4.47 20.74
N GLY A 435 -18.34 5.42 19.88
CA GLY A 435 -18.44 6.86 20.14
C GLY A 435 -19.79 7.44 19.71
N ALA A 436 -20.16 8.61 20.25
CA ALA A 436 -21.31 9.38 19.81
C ALA A 436 -20.90 10.42 18.76
N LEU A 437 -21.79 10.75 17.82
CA LEU A 437 -21.60 11.86 16.88
C LEU A 437 -21.84 13.19 17.61
N ARG A 438 -20.80 13.76 18.22
CA ARG A 438 -20.86 15.05 18.90
C ARG A 438 -20.32 16.13 17.99
N THR A 439 -21.10 17.22 17.79
CA THR A 439 -20.69 18.36 16.96
C THR A 439 -19.41 19.03 17.46
N ASN A 440 -19.20 19.07 18.78
CA ASN A 440 -17.97 19.60 19.39
C ASN A 440 -16.71 18.82 19.00
N GLU A 441 -16.84 17.53 18.67
CA GLU A 441 -15.72 16.69 18.24
C GLU A 441 -15.39 16.87 16.74
N LEU A 442 -16.34 17.36 15.94
CA LEU A 442 -16.11 17.65 14.52
C LEU A 442 -15.03 18.71 14.34
N GLY A 443 -15.08 19.80 15.12
CA GLY A 443 -14.05 20.84 15.06
C GLY A 443 -12.65 20.31 15.39
N ALA A 444 -12.55 19.42 16.37
CA ALA A 444 -11.31 18.74 16.75
C ALA A 444 -10.82 17.82 15.61
N ALA A 445 -11.71 17.04 15.02
CA ALA A 445 -11.38 16.15 13.89
C ALA A 445 -10.86 16.95 12.68
N LEU A 446 -11.53 18.05 12.32
CA LEU A 446 -11.10 18.94 11.23
C LEU A 446 -9.73 19.58 11.53
N GLY A 447 -9.49 20.01 12.78
CA GLY A 447 -8.19 20.52 13.22
C GLY A 447 -7.07 19.47 13.04
N ILE A 448 -7.35 18.21 13.37
CA ILE A 448 -6.43 17.08 13.14
C ILE A 448 -6.20 16.88 11.63
N GLY A 449 -7.24 17.01 10.79
CA GLY A 449 -7.14 16.95 9.33
C GLY A 449 -6.20 18.02 8.76
N LEU A 450 -6.22 19.24 9.31
CA LEU A 450 -5.28 20.32 8.96
C LEU A 450 -3.85 19.97 9.36
N VAL A 451 -3.64 19.52 10.60
CA VAL A 451 -2.31 19.10 11.08
C VAL A 451 -1.77 17.96 10.23
N TRP A 452 -2.63 16.99 9.88
CA TRP A 452 -2.29 15.88 8.98
C TRP A 452 -1.78 16.37 7.63
N ALA A 453 -2.48 17.31 7.00
CA ALA A 453 -2.14 17.85 5.69
C ALA A 453 -0.83 18.65 5.71
N LEU A 454 -0.67 19.54 6.68
CA LEU A 454 0.53 20.37 6.81
C LEU A 454 1.76 19.54 7.15
N SER A 455 1.66 18.62 8.12
CA SER A 455 2.75 17.74 8.51
C SER A 455 3.22 16.87 7.35
N GLY A 456 2.29 16.30 6.58
CA GLY A 456 2.60 15.47 5.42
C GLY A 456 3.30 16.25 4.30
N THR A 457 2.78 17.43 3.94
CA THR A 457 3.41 18.26 2.91
C THR A 457 4.81 18.71 3.27
N LEU A 458 5.01 19.13 4.51
CA LEU A 458 6.28 19.67 4.96
C LEU A 458 7.35 18.60 5.17
N ALA A 459 6.99 17.47 5.79
CA ALA A 459 7.91 16.35 5.93
C ALA A 459 8.33 15.81 4.54
N ALA A 460 7.39 15.74 3.59
CA ALA A 460 7.70 15.36 2.22
C ALA A 460 8.56 16.39 1.49
N ALA A 461 8.27 17.69 1.64
CA ALA A 461 9.08 18.77 1.04
C ALA A 461 10.51 18.76 1.60
N LEU A 462 10.67 18.56 2.92
CA LEU A 462 11.97 18.40 3.55
C LEU A 462 12.73 17.18 3.00
N SER A 463 12.03 16.05 2.79
CA SER A 463 12.68 14.86 2.23
C SER A 463 13.21 15.11 0.82
N VAL A 464 12.48 15.90 0.02
CA VAL A 464 12.91 16.31 -1.32
C VAL A 464 14.11 17.27 -1.25
N ALA A 465 14.09 18.24 -0.34
CA ALA A 465 15.16 19.24 -0.20
C ALA A 465 16.46 18.64 0.35
N LEU A 466 16.36 17.72 1.30
CA LEU A 466 17.52 17.05 1.89
C LEU A 466 18.14 16.00 0.95
N GLY A 467 17.36 15.50 -0.02
CA GLY A 467 17.79 14.45 -0.92
C GLY A 467 18.09 13.11 -0.24
N PRO A 468 18.56 12.10 -1.00
CA PRO A 468 18.95 10.82 -0.44
C PRO A 468 20.19 10.97 0.46
N PRO A 469 20.35 10.12 1.50
CA PRO A 469 21.54 10.13 2.33
C PRO A 469 22.78 9.81 1.48
N PRO A 470 23.94 10.46 1.76
CA PRO A 470 25.17 10.17 1.06
C PRO A 470 25.54 8.68 1.16
N PHE A 471 25.93 8.07 0.04
CA PHE A 471 26.27 6.65 -0.01
C PHE A 471 27.34 6.24 1.02
N MET A 472 28.34 7.10 1.21
CA MET A 472 29.38 6.87 2.22
C MET A 472 28.83 6.81 3.65
N MET A 473 27.83 7.63 3.99
CA MET A 473 27.18 7.59 5.30
C MET A 473 26.47 6.27 5.55
N MET A 474 25.92 5.65 4.49
CA MET A 474 25.23 4.37 4.60
C MET A 474 26.20 3.20 4.80
N ILE A 475 27.42 3.29 4.27
CA ILE A 475 28.45 2.25 4.43
C ILE A 475 29.16 2.38 5.77
N GLN A 476 29.59 3.59 6.12
CA GLN A 476 30.39 3.83 7.33
C GLN A 476 29.55 3.81 8.61
N THR A 477 28.34 4.37 8.55
CA THR A 477 27.44 4.50 9.71
C THR A 477 26.00 4.18 9.30
N PRO A 478 25.67 2.88 9.11
CA PRO A 478 24.33 2.46 8.64
C PRO A 478 23.22 2.91 9.58
N GLU A 479 23.53 3.03 10.87
CA GLU A 479 22.58 3.50 11.91
C GLU A 479 22.16 4.96 11.68
N LEU A 480 23.12 5.85 11.35
CA LEU A 480 22.85 7.25 11.04
C LEU A 480 22.09 7.39 9.71
N GLY A 481 22.41 6.55 8.72
CA GLY A 481 21.67 6.48 7.47
C GLY A 481 20.20 6.10 7.70
N PHE A 482 19.97 5.08 8.52
CA PHE A 482 18.61 4.64 8.90
C PHE A 482 17.89 5.70 9.76
N ALA A 483 18.57 6.30 10.75
CA ALA A 483 18.00 7.37 11.57
C ALA A 483 17.56 8.57 10.71
N ARG A 484 18.36 8.95 9.72
CA ARG A 484 18.02 10.02 8.76
C ARG A 484 16.81 9.66 7.90
N LEU A 485 16.72 8.40 7.42
CA LEU A 485 15.56 7.92 6.67
C LEU A 485 14.29 7.94 7.53
N ALA A 486 14.38 7.47 8.77
CA ALA A 486 13.26 7.36 9.68
C ALA A 486 12.84 8.70 10.29
N SER A 487 13.74 9.70 10.33
CA SER A 487 13.49 11.00 10.97
C SER A 487 12.32 11.76 10.36
N LEU A 488 12.18 11.76 9.03
CA LEU A 488 11.14 12.52 8.35
C LEU A 488 9.74 11.88 8.45
N PRO A 489 9.56 10.57 8.17
CA PRO A 489 8.29 9.91 8.51
C PRO A 489 8.03 9.94 10.01
N GLY A 490 9.06 9.82 10.87
CA GLY A 490 8.96 9.98 12.32
C GLY A 490 8.47 11.36 12.75
N LEU A 491 8.94 12.41 12.10
CA LEU A 491 8.46 13.78 12.31
C LEU A 491 6.97 13.90 11.96
N ALA A 492 6.52 13.34 10.85
CA ALA A 492 5.12 13.33 10.46
C ALA A 492 4.26 12.53 11.44
N VAL A 493 4.75 11.38 11.92
CA VAL A 493 4.08 10.58 12.94
C VAL A 493 3.99 11.33 14.27
N ALA A 494 5.07 11.97 14.70
CA ALA A 494 5.10 12.74 15.94
C ALA A 494 4.17 13.96 15.86
N SER A 495 4.22 14.72 14.75
CA SER A 495 3.41 15.94 14.61
C SER A 495 1.91 15.68 14.48
N VAL A 496 1.47 14.51 14.03
CA VAL A 496 0.05 14.12 13.97
C VAL A 496 -0.36 13.31 15.21
N GLY A 497 0.42 12.30 15.55
CA GLY A 497 0.07 11.33 16.61
C GLY A 497 0.19 11.90 18.03
N LEU A 498 1.23 12.70 18.30
CA LEU A 498 1.44 13.27 19.63
C LEU A 498 0.33 14.23 20.06
N PRO A 499 -0.11 15.19 19.22
CA PRO A 499 -1.26 16.04 19.53
C PRO A 499 -2.54 15.26 19.84
N MET A 500 -2.80 14.22 19.05
CA MET A 500 -3.97 13.35 19.26
C MET A 500 -3.88 12.60 20.59
N PHE A 501 -2.71 12.06 20.90
CA PHE A 501 -2.48 11.37 22.18
C PHE A 501 -2.66 12.30 23.37
N LEU A 502 -2.08 13.50 23.32
CA LEU A 502 -2.18 14.50 24.38
C LEU A 502 -3.61 15.01 24.54
N ALA A 503 -4.31 15.31 23.45
CA ALA A 503 -5.71 15.76 23.48
C ALA A 503 -6.61 14.70 24.11
N ARG A 504 -6.37 13.42 23.82
CA ARG A 504 -7.11 12.34 24.46
C ARG A 504 -6.80 12.21 25.95
N ARG A 505 -5.54 12.39 26.36
CA ARG A 505 -5.15 12.38 27.76
C ARG A 505 -5.86 13.48 28.54
N THR A 506 -5.98 14.69 27.98
CA THR A 506 -6.72 15.80 28.61
C THR A 506 -8.21 15.51 28.74
N LEU A 507 -8.82 14.87 27.75
CA LEU A 507 -10.21 14.39 27.82
C LEU A 507 -10.43 13.39 28.95
N ASN A 508 -9.53 12.44 29.11
CA ASN A 508 -9.60 11.44 30.18
C ASN A 508 -9.44 12.06 31.58
N GLN A 509 -8.84 13.26 31.66
CA GLN A 509 -8.71 14.05 32.87
C GLN A 509 -9.92 14.98 33.12
N GLY A 510 -10.97 14.89 32.31
CA GLY A 510 -12.16 15.74 32.41
C GLY A 510 -12.01 17.15 31.83
N ASN A 511 -10.86 17.47 31.22
CA ASN A 511 -10.58 18.78 30.65
C ASN A 511 -11.01 18.86 29.18
N ALA A 512 -11.41 20.06 28.73
CA ALA A 512 -11.76 20.28 27.33
C ALA A 512 -10.55 20.09 26.40
N PRO A 513 -10.65 19.33 25.30
CA PRO A 513 -9.52 19.05 24.40
C PRO A 513 -9.14 20.26 23.51
N GLY A 514 -10.02 21.24 23.38
CA GLY A 514 -9.85 22.39 22.48
C GLY A 514 -8.54 23.17 22.69
N PRO A 515 -8.18 23.60 23.92
CA PRO A 515 -6.94 24.32 24.17
C PRO A 515 -5.69 23.52 23.82
N MET A 516 -5.73 22.20 24.00
CA MET A 516 -4.59 21.34 23.69
C MET A 516 -4.43 21.14 22.17
N LEU A 517 -5.54 21.03 21.43
CA LEU A 517 -5.52 20.98 19.97
C LEU A 517 -5.02 22.31 19.38
N LEU A 518 -5.37 23.44 19.97
CA LEU A 518 -4.85 24.75 19.57
C LEU A 518 -3.32 24.84 19.77
N LYS A 519 -2.82 24.39 20.93
CA LYS A 519 -1.37 24.31 21.20
C LYS A 519 -0.66 23.39 20.22
N SER A 520 -1.25 22.25 19.89
CA SER A 520 -0.67 21.31 18.93
C SER A 520 -0.68 21.85 17.51
N LEU A 521 -1.72 22.58 17.12
CA LEU A 521 -1.76 23.29 15.84
C LEU A 521 -0.67 24.37 15.79
N ALA A 522 -0.47 25.14 16.86
CA ALA A 522 0.59 26.13 16.96
C ALA A 522 1.98 25.50 16.85
N VAL A 523 2.22 24.36 17.50
CA VAL A 523 3.47 23.60 17.37
C VAL A 523 3.66 23.09 15.94
N ALA A 524 2.61 22.54 15.32
CA ALA A 524 2.69 22.09 13.94
C ALA A 524 2.98 23.25 12.96
N LEU A 525 2.38 24.41 13.19
CA LEU A 525 2.66 25.62 12.39
C LEU A 525 4.09 26.14 12.64
N PHE A 526 4.58 26.10 13.87
CA PHE A 526 5.96 26.47 14.20
C PHE A 526 6.97 25.51 13.55
N VAL A 527 6.77 24.21 13.65
CA VAL A 527 7.60 23.22 12.95
C VAL A 527 7.54 23.42 11.44
N SER A 528 6.37 23.77 10.92
CA SER A 528 6.17 24.11 9.51
C SER A 528 6.97 25.32 9.10
N TYR A 529 6.95 26.38 9.90
CA TYR A 529 7.72 27.61 9.67
C TYR A 529 9.23 27.33 9.74
N ALA A 530 9.68 26.59 10.73
CA ALA A 530 11.09 26.19 10.85
C ALA A 530 11.54 25.35 9.66
N ALA A 531 10.71 24.41 9.22
CA ALA A 531 10.99 23.61 8.02
C ALA A 531 11.08 24.45 6.75
N LEU A 532 10.20 25.42 6.59
CA LEU A 532 10.23 26.37 5.47
C LEU A 532 11.49 27.24 5.50
N ASN A 533 11.92 27.68 6.69
CA ASN A 533 13.18 28.43 6.84
C ASN A 533 14.41 27.57 6.50
N VAL A 534 14.43 26.31 6.89
CA VAL A 534 15.49 25.37 6.50
C VAL A 534 15.51 25.18 4.99
N LEU A 535 14.35 25.08 4.34
CA LEU A 535 14.25 25.00 2.88
C LEU A 535 14.76 26.26 2.19
N THR A 536 14.48 27.44 2.76
CA THR A 536 14.99 28.71 2.22
C THR A 536 16.49 28.86 2.41
N SER A 537 17.03 28.43 3.55
CA SER A 537 18.47 28.51 3.86
C SER A 537 19.30 27.42 3.14
N ALA A 538 18.74 26.22 2.97
CA ALA A 538 19.41 25.15 2.22
C ALA A 538 19.57 25.49 0.72
N GLY A 539 18.66 26.29 0.16
CA GLY A 539 18.80 26.82 -1.20
C GLY A 539 19.93 27.84 -1.39
N VAL A 540 20.54 28.31 -0.30
CA VAL A 540 21.66 29.30 -0.32
C VAL A 540 23.03 28.61 -0.32
N ARG A 541 23.11 27.33 0.05
CA ARG A 541 24.38 26.60 -0.01
C ARG A 541 24.64 26.19 -1.45
N GLU A 542 25.48 26.95 -2.12
CA GLU A 542 26.09 26.54 -3.39
C GLU A 542 26.84 25.23 -3.20
N PRO A 543 26.72 24.29 -4.15
CA PRO A 543 27.63 23.14 -4.16
C PRO A 543 29.06 23.70 -4.38
N LYS A 544 29.91 23.57 -3.35
CA LYS A 544 31.33 23.73 -3.49
C LYS A 544 31.91 22.66 -4.40
#